data_e52f29c67068d21e65c7de2cf33d153a
#
_entry.id   e52f29c67068d21e65c7de2cf33d153a
#
_cell.length_a   1.000
_cell.length_b   1.000
_cell.length_c   1.000
_cell.angle_alpha   90.00
_cell.angle_beta   90.00
_cell.angle_gamma   90.00
#
_symmetry.space_group_name_H-M   'P 1'
#
loop_
_entity.id
_entity.type
_entity.pdbx_description
1 polymer ?
#
loop_
_entity_poly.entity_id
_entity_poly.type
_entity_poly.pdbx_seq_one_letter_code
_entity_poly.pdbx_strand_id
1 'polypeptide(L)'
;MRANGVIHLLAPPSDLSRADIQTCQAAGKKILLSLGGAAGSYGFTSDSQAESFADQLWNLFGGGSSDTRPFGDAIIDGFDLDIEGGSTTGYAAFINQMRSHYASDTSKEYYISGAPQCPLPDAYLNTALTTAHFDFIFVQFYNNYCITLFLPWISG
;
A
#
# COMPACT_ATOMS: atom_id res chain seq x y z
N MET A 1 -2.50 -1.81 12.62
CA MET A 1 -1.70 -3.01 12.97
C MET A 1 -0.22 -2.67 12.90
N ARG A 2 0.59 -3.14 13.84
CA ARG A 2 2.05 -2.94 13.81
C ARG A 2 2.68 -4.30 13.53
N ALA A 3 3.16 -4.49 12.30
CA ALA A 3 3.97 -5.64 11.98
C ALA A 3 5.34 -5.13 11.48
N ASN A 4 6.42 -5.63 12.06
CA ASN A 4 7.80 -5.42 11.63
C ASN A 4 8.24 -3.95 11.36
N GLY A 5 7.70 -2.99 12.11
CA GLY A 5 8.11 -1.60 11.96
C GLY A 5 7.42 -0.83 10.83
N VAL A 6 6.49 -1.44 10.11
CA VAL A 6 5.64 -0.78 9.11
C VAL A 6 4.37 -0.27 9.78
N ILE A 7 3.96 0.94 9.48
CA ILE A 7 2.69 1.53 9.90
C ILE A 7 1.87 1.78 8.64
N HIS A 8 0.71 1.13 8.57
CA HIS A 8 -0.25 1.33 7.49
C HIS A 8 -1.25 2.40 7.91
N LEU A 9 -1.45 3.38 7.05
CA LEU A 9 -2.46 4.43 7.19
C LEU A 9 -3.67 4.04 6.35
N LEU A 10 -4.72 3.54 6.99
CA LEU A 10 -5.98 3.11 6.31
C LEU A 10 -6.87 4.27 5.86
N ALA A 11 -6.67 5.43 6.40
CA ALA A 11 -7.16 6.75 5.97
C ALA A 11 -6.29 7.77 6.67
N PRO A 12 -6.13 9.00 6.16
CA PRO A 12 -5.53 10.02 7.00
C PRO A 12 -6.48 10.22 8.19
N PRO A 13 -6.12 9.79 9.42
CA PRO A 13 -6.86 10.25 10.58
C PRO A 13 -6.80 11.78 10.51
N SER A 14 -7.92 12.45 10.77
CA SER A 14 -7.96 13.91 10.82
C SER A 14 -6.88 14.52 11.73
N ASP A 15 -6.26 13.68 12.55
CA ASP A 15 -5.32 14.03 13.59
C ASP A 15 -3.86 13.61 13.30
N LEU A 16 -3.59 12.85 12.21
CA LEU A 16 -2.21 12.50 11.87
C LEU A 16 -1.50 13.71 11.29
N SER A 17 -0.57 14.21 12.04
CA SER A 17 0.22 15.38 11.65
C SER A 17 1.53 14.98 10.95
N ARG A 18 2.11 15.94 10.24
CA ARG A 18 3.50 15.88 9.76
C ARG A 18 4.47 15.42 10.85
N ALA A 19 4.33 15.96 12.07
CA ALA A 19 5.21 15.66 13.19
C ALA A 19 5.14 14.19 13.62
N ASP A 20 3.96 13.55 13.55
CA ASP A 20 3.80 12.15 13.90
C ASP A 20 4.51 11.24 12.89
N ILE A 21 4.38 11.54 11.58
CA ILE A 21 5.09 10.81 10.52
C ILE A 21 6.61 10.90 10.75
N GLN A 22 7.12 12.10 10.92
CA GLN A 22 8.56 12.35 11.13
C GLN A 22 9.07 11.68 12.40
N THR A 23 8.29 11.70 13.49
CA THR A 23 8.64 11.04 14.76
C THR A 23 8.75 9.53 14.60
N CYS A 24 7.79 8.91 13.89
CA CYS A 24 7.82 7.48 13.62
C CYS A 24 8.99 7.11 12.71
N GLN A 25 9.26 7.91 11.68
CA GLN A 25 10.40 7.70 10.78
C GLN A 25 11.73 7.84 11.50
N ALA A 26 11.89 8.84 12.39
CA ALA A 26 13.07 9.01 13.23
C ALA A 26 13.29 7.83 14.19
N ALA A 27 12.21 7.14 14.59
CA ALA A 27 12.26 5.90 15.36
C ALA A 27 12.50 4.64 14.48
N GLY A 28 12.90 4.80 13.21
CA GLY A 28 13.21 3.71 12.28
C GLY A 28 11.98 2.97 11.76
N LYS A 29 10.77 3.55 11.86
CA LYS A 29 9.55 2.96 11.30
C LYS A 29 9.36 3.42 9.86
N LYS A 30 8.79 2.53 9.01
CA LYS A 30 8.36 2.87 7.66
C LYS A 30 6.87 3.21 7.68
N ILE A 31 6.52 4.33 7.07
CA ILE A 31 5.14 4.83 7.01
C ILE A 31 4.64 4.61 5.59
N LEU A 32 3.65 3.74 5.45
CA LEU A 32 2.99 3.44 4.18
C LEU A 32 1.54 3.92 4.22
N LEU A 33 1.08 4.54 3.14
CA LEU A 33 -0.33 4.85 2.94
C LEU A 33 -1.01 3.64 2.32
N SER A 34 -1.99 3.07 3.03
CA SER A 34 -2.77 1.93 2.54
C SER A 34 -3.93 2.40 1.66
N LEU A 35 -4.08 1.77 0.52
CA LEU A 35 -5.08 2.06 -0.50
C LEU A 35 -6.07 0.89 -0.57
N GLY A 36 -7.37 1.18 -0.53
CA GLY A 36 -8.43 0.19 -0.59
C GLY A 36 -9.13 -0.01 0.75
N GLY A 37 -9.13 -1.24 1.24
CA GLY A 37 -9.85 -1.67 2.45
C GLY A 37 -11.20 -2.30 2.16
N ALA A 38 -11.89 -2.77 3.21
CA ALA A 38 -13.14 -3.52 3.11
C ALA A 38 -14.36 -2.68 2.72
N ALA A 39 -14.26 -1.36 2.73
CA ALA A 39 -15.38 -0.45 2.49
C ALA A 39 -15.08 0.56 1.39
N GLY A 40 -16.15 1.00 0.70
CA GLY A 40 -16.06 1.99 -0.36
C GLY A 40 -16.09 1.38 -1.76
N SER A 41 -16.18 2.26 -2.74
CA SER A 41 -16.10 1.91 -4.16
C SER A 41 -14.81 2.48 -4.72
N TYR A 42 -13.91 1.62 -5.16
CA TYR A 42 -12.62 1.99 -5.71
C TYR A 42 -12.20 1.02 -6.83
N GLY A 43 -11.17 1.38 -7.57
CA GLY A 43 -10.62 0.60 -8.66
C GLY A 43 -10.31 1.47 -9.87
N PHE A 44 -9.59 0.90 -10.81
CA PHE A 44 -9.24 1.56 -12.05
C PHE A 44 -10.03 0.99 -13.21
N THR A 45 -10.28 1.83 -14.22
CA THR A 45 -10.91 1.43 -15.48
C THR A 45 -9.87 1.13 -16.56
N SER A 46 -8.62 1.57 -16.39
CA SER A 46 -7.52 1.36 -17.32
C SER A 46 -6.16 1.50 -16.63
N ASP A 47 -5.11 1.00 -17.26
CA ASP A 47 -3.72 1.18 -16.81
C ASP A 47 -3.33 2.66 -16.80
N SER A 48 -3.71 3.43 -17.82
CA SER A 48 -3.44 4.88 -17.88
C SER A 48 -4.08 5.66 -16.72
N GLN A 49 -5.27 5.25 -16.25
CA GLN A 49 -5.87 5.85 -15.07
C GLN A 49 -5.05 5.53 -13.81
N ALA A 50 -4.58 4.30 -13.71
CA ALA A 50 -3.77 3.85 -12.58
C ALA A 50 -2.39 4.56 -12.53
N GLU A 51 -1.75 4.74 -13.68
CA GLU A 51 -0.51 5.52 -13.82
C GLU A 51 -0.71 6.98 -13.40
N SER A 52 -1.77 7.62 -13.90
CA SER A 52 -2.10 9.00 -13.53
C SER A 52 -2.39 9.14 -12.04
N PHE A 53 -3.01 8.14 -11.42
CA PHE A 53 -3.26 8.12 -9.99
C PHE A 53 -1.97 7.93 -9.18
N ALA A 54 -1.03 7.12 -9.67
CA ALA A 54 0.30 7.00 -9.06
C ALA A 54 1.04 8.34 -9.07
N ASP A 55 1.02 9.07 -10.19
CA ASP A 55 1.61 10.42 -10.29
C ASP A 55 0.97 11.38 -9.29
N GLN A 56 -0.35 11.34 -9.16
CA GLN A 56 -1.07 12.17 -8.19
C GLN A 56 -0.67 11.85 -6.76
N LEU A 57 -0.62 10.57 -6.38
CA LEU A 57 -0.23 10.16 -5.03
C LEU A 57 1.24 10.48 -4.75
N TRP A 58 2.12 10.32 -5.73
CA TRP A 58 3.51 10.72 -5.59
C TRP A 58 3.66 12.21 -5.28
N ASN A 59 2.89 13.05 -5.96
CA ASN A 59 2.90 14.50 -5.73
C ASN A 59 2.29 14.90 -4.38
N LEU A 60 1.27 14.20 -3.92
CA LEU A 60 0.58 14.51 -2.66
C LEU A 60 1.32 13.99 -1.41
N PHE A 61 1.95 12.82 -1.49
CA PHE A 61 2.47 12.09 -0.32
C PHE A 61 3.94 11.68 -0.44
N GLY A 62 4.44 11.51 -1.65
CA GLY A 62 5.81 11.11 -1.96
C GLY A 62 6.77 12.28 -2.13
N GLY A 63 7.83 12.06 -2.92
CA GLY A 63 8.88 13.05 -3.23
C GLY A 63 8.51 14.09 -4.29
N GLY A 64 7.29 14.05 -4.83
CA GLY A 64 6.80 15.03 -5.80
C GLY A 64 6.40 16.37 -5.19
N SER A 65 5.62 17.16 -5.93
CA SER A 65 5.21 18.51 -5.52
C SER A 65 3.72 18.75 -5.74
N SER A 66 3.07 19.36 -4.75
CA SER A 66 1.68 19.83 -4.83
C SER A 66 1.45 20.93 -3.81
N ASP A 67 0.59 21.89 -4.16
CA ASP A 67 0.17 22.97 -3.26
C ASP A 67 -0.79 22.51 -2.15
N THR A 68 -1.32 21.27 -2.26
CA THR A 68 -2.35 20.73 -1.36
C THR A 68 -1.91 19.41 -0.70
N ARG A 69 -0.65 19.31 -0.29
CA ARG A 69 -0.13 18.11 0.38
C ARG A 69 -0.80 17.90 1.74
N PRO A 70 -1.48 16.75 1.97
CA PRO A 70 -2.21 16.51 3.23
C PRO A 70 -1.30 16.46 4.48
N PHE A 71 -0.05 16.03 4.31
CA PHE A 71 0.95 15.93 5.39
C PHE A 71 2.04 17.01 5.29
N GLY A 72 1.76 18.12 4.60
CA GLY A 72 2.73 19.18 4.40
C GLY A 72 3.97 18.68 3.65
N ASP A 73 5.15 18.95 4.19
CA ASP A 73 6.43 18.52 3.61
C ASP A 73 6.89 17.13 4.09
N ALA A 74 6.10 16.43 4.90
CA ALA A 74 6.41 15.04 5.24
C ALA A 74 6.25 14.14 4.01
N ILE A 75 7.27 13.30 3.79
CA ILE A 75 7.32 12.33 2.71
C ILE A 75 7.17 10.93 3.32
N ILE A 76 6.11 10.22 2.96
CA ILE A 76 5.89 8.83 3.41
C ILE A 76 6.91 7.89 2.77
N ASP A 77 7.00 6.66 3.30
CA ASP A 77 7.98 5.68 2.84
C ASP A 77 7.43 4.76 1.74
N GLY A 78 6.17 4.93 1.35
CA GLY A 78 5.57 4.17 0.26
C GLY A 78 4.08 3.94 0.38
N PHE A 79 3.60 2.97 -0.39
CA PHE A 79 2.18 2.64 -0.50
C PHE A 79 1.93 1.16 -0.24
N ASP A 80 0.78 0.89 0.34
CA ASP A 80 0.25 -0.44 0.57
C ASP A 80 -1.02 -0.64 -0.26
N LEU A 81 -1.18 -1.80 -0.87
CA LEU A 81 -2.37 -2.18 -1.64
C LEU A 81 -3.19 -3.20 -0.83
N ASP A 82 -4.20 -2.72 -0.14
CA ASP A 82 -5.19 -3.50 0.59
C ASP A 82 -6.49 -3.58 -0.22
N ILE A 83 -6.44 -4.28 -1.35
CA ILE A 83 -7.52 -4.31 -2.33
C ILE A 83 -8.46 -5.46 -2.03
N GLU A 84 -9.63 -5.13 -1.51
CA GLU A 84 -10.65 -6.09 -1.07
C GLU A 84 -11.92 -6.07 -1.93
N GLY A 85 -11.97 -5.22 -2.95
CA GLY A 85 -13.13 -5.07 -3.82
C GLY A 85 -12.83 -4.31 -5.11
N GLY A 86 -13.86 -4.07 -5.91
CA GLY A 86 -13.78 -3.27 -7.12
C GLY A 86 -13.15 -3.99 -8.31
N SER A 87 -12.37 -3.27 -9.10
CA SER A 87 -11.72 -3.77 -10.30
C SER A 87 -10.40 -4.47 -9.98
N THR A 88 -9.99 -5.41 -10.82
CA THR A 88 -8.65 -6.03 -10.81
C THR A 88 -7.68 -5.31 -11.76
N THR A 89 -8.15 -4.29 -12.48
CA THR A 89 -7.42 -3.58 -13.54
C THR A 89 -6.44 -2.56 -12.94
N GLY A 90 -5.28 -2.40 -13.58
CA GLY A 90 -4.39 -1.25 -13.40
C GLY A 90 -3.43 -1.32 -12.21
N TYR A 91 -3.58 -2.25 -11.27
CA TYR A 91 -2.68 -2.27 -10.09
C TYR A 91 -1.23 -2.55 -10.44
N ALA A 92 -0.95 -3.38 -11.43
CA ALA A 92 0.42 -3.59 -11.92
C ALA A 92 0.99 -2.31 -12.56
N ALA A 93 0.18 -1.59 -13.34
CA ALA A 93 0.57 -0.32 -13.95
C ALA A 93 0.82 0.76 -12.88
N PHE A 94 -0.05 0.86 -11.87
CA PHE A 94 0.16 1.71 -10.68
C PHE A 94 1.50 1.45 -10.02
N ILE A 95 1.81 0.18 -9.73
CA ILE A 95 3.07 -0.21 -9.08
C ILE A 95 4.26 0.18 -9.95
N ASN A 96 4.23 -0.14 -11.25
CA ASN A 96 5.33 0.14 -12.15
C ASN A 96 5.58 1.65 -12.30
N GLN A 97 4.52 2.46 -12.39
CA GLN A 97 4.62 3.92 -12.43
C GLN A 97 5.20 4.46 -11.11
N MET A 98 4.73 3.95 -9.96
CA MET A 98 5.27 4.34 -8.66
C MET A 98 6.75 3.95 -8.52
N ARG A 99 7.17 2.78 -9.02
CA ARG A 99 8.58 2.35 -9.07
C ARG A 99 9.44 3.28 -9.94
N SER A 100 8.87 3.84 -11.00
CA SER A 100 9.58 4.84 -11.83
C SER A 100 9.86 6.12 -11.03
N HIS A 101 8.91 6.57 -10.21
CA HIS A 101 9.13 7.67 -9.28
C HIS A 101 10.20 7.35 -8.24
N TYR A 102 10.14 6.17 -7.62
CA TYR A 102 11.13 5.74 -6.63
C TYR A 102 12.55 5.68 -7.22
N ALA A 103 12.69 5.22 -8.45
CA ALA A 103 13.98 5.17 -9.14
C ALA A 103 14.53 6.59 -9.46
N SER A 104 13.66 7.58 -9.59
CA SER A 104 14.05 8.97 -9.86
C SER A 104 14.42 9.77 -8.61
N ASP A 105 14.00 9.33 -7.44
CA ASP A 105 14.30 9.97 -6.15
C ASP A 105 15.19 9.07 -5.29
N THR A 106 16.46 9.40 -5.22
CA THR A 106 17.46 8.67 -4.42
C THR A 106 17.63 9.22 -3.01
N SER A 107 16.79 10.14 -2.56
CA SER A 107 16.89 10.77 -1.24
C SER A 107 16.62 9.79 -0.09
N LYS A 108 15.81 8.77 -0.34
CA LYS A 108 15.47 7.69 0.61
C LYS A 108 15.04 6.41 -0.12
N GLU A 109 14.90 5.32 0.62
CA GLU A 109 14.28 4.09 0.12
C GLU A 109 12.77 4.18 0.24
N TYR A 110 12.07 3.71 -0.81
CA TYR A 110 10.62 3.63 -0.90
C TYR A 110 10.16 2.20 -1.07
N TYR A 111 8.97 1.91 -0.57
CA TYR A 111 8.44 0.55 -0.50
C TYR A 111 7.03 0.45 -1.07
N ILE A 112 6.70 -0.73 -1.60
CA ILE A 112 5.34 -1.11 -1.97
C ILE A 112 5.02 -2.41 -1.24
N SER A 113 3.90 -2.43 -0.53
CA SER A 113 3.35 -3.64 0.04
C SER A 113 1.97 -3.96 -0.52
N GLY A 114 1.55 -5.19 -0.30
CA GLY A 114 0.20 -5.62 -0.62
C GLY A 114 -0.36 -6.52 0.47
N ALA A 115 -1.66 -6.46 0.66
CA ALA A 115 -2.37 -7.23 1.67
C ALA A 115 -3.41 -8.19 1.02
N PRO A 116 -2.97 -9.17 0.21
CA PRO A 116 -3.89 -10.12 -0.41
C PRO A 116 -4.57 -11.00 0.63
N GLN A 117 -5.74 -11.52 0.27
CA GLN A 117 -6.38 -12.59 1.03
C GLN A 117 -5.61 -13.91 0.88
N CYS A 118 -5.78 -14.85 1.82
CA CYS A 118 -5.06 -16.11 1.80
C CYS A 118 -5.45 -17.10 0.69
N PRO A 119 -6.66 -17.10 0.08
CA PRO A 119 -6.92 -17.91 -1.10
C PRO A 119 -6.05 -17.49 -2.30
N LEU A 120 -5.42 -18.47 -2.96
CA LEU A 120 -4.66 -18.24 -4.19
C LEU A 120 -5.33 -18.95 -5.38
N PRO A 121 -5.49 -18.26 -6.53
CA PRO A 121 -5.12 -16.88 -6.80
C PRO A 121 -5.96 -15.88 -5.99
N ASP A 122 -5.35 -14.76 -5.57
CA ASP A 122 -6.09 -13.67 -4.93
C ASP A 122 -7.10 -13.05 -5.90
N ALA A 123 -8.29 -12.70 -5.37
CA ALA A 123 -9.40 -12.25 -6.21
C ALA A 123 -9.15 -10.91 -6.92
N TYR A 124 -8.34 -10.03 -6.33
CA TYR A 124 -8.17 -8.65 -6.80
C TYR A 124 -6.74 -8.31 -7.19
N LEU A 125 -5.74 -8.78 -6.43
CA LEU A 125 -4.34 -8.45 -6.63
C LEU A 125 -3.54 -9.48 -7.41
N ASN A 126 -4.11 -10.64 -7.80
CA ASN A 126 -3.34 -11.74 -8.39
C ASN A 126 -2.48 -11.32 -9.58
N THR A 127 -3.02 -10.51 -10.50
CA THR A 127 -2.24 -10.02 -11.65
C THR A 127 -1.06 -9.17 -11.20
N ALA A 128 -1.27 -8.23 -10.27
CA ALA A 128 -0.21 -7.39 -9.76
C ALA A 128 0.85 -8.21 -8.99
N LEU A 129 0.44 -9.17 -8.17
CA LEU A 129 1.34 -10.06 -7.41
C LEU A 129 2.25 -10.90 -8.31
N THR A 130 1.79 -11.24 -9.51
CA THR A 130 2.55 -12.08 -10.46
C THR A 130 3.36 -11.29 -11.47
N THR A 131 3.07 -9.99 -11.68
CA THR A 131 3.67 -9.20 -12.76
C THR A 131 4.37 -7.92 -12.30
N ALA A 132 4.21 -7.53 -11.03
CA ALA A 132 4.85 -6.34 -10.47
C ALA A 132 5.65 -6.69 -9.22
N HIS A 133 6.55 -5.78 -8.81
CA HIS A 133 7.42 -6.00 -7.66
C HIS A 133 6.86 -5.39 -6.38
N PHE A 134 6.61 -6.24 -5.38
CA PHE A 134 6.29 -5.84 -4.00
C PHE A 134 7.50 -6.08 -3.09
N ASP A 135 7.71 -5.21 -2.11
CA ASP A 135 8.75 -5.38 -1.08
C ASP A 135 8.24 -6.25 0.06
N PHE A 136 6.94 -6.13 0.39
CA PHE A 136 6.31 -6.88 1.48
C PHE A 136 4.94 -7.38 1.06
N ILE A 137 4.57 -8.57 1.58
CA ILE A 137 3.21 -9.13 1.44
C ILE A 137 2.68 -9.46 2.83
N PHE A 138 1.51 -8.90 3.15
CA PHE A 138 0.82 -9.10 4.42
C PHE A 138 -0.48 -9.87 4.20
N VAL A 139 -0.38 -11.20 4.16
CA VAL A 139 -1.52 -12.07 3.83
C VAL A 139 -2.60 -11.98 4.91
N GLN A 140 -3.84 -11.74 4.48
CA GLN A 140 -5.03 -11.74 5.34
C GLN A 140 -5.52 -13.18 5.55
N PHE A 141 -5.10 -13.82 6.63
CA PHE A 141 -5.50 -15.20 6.96
C PHE A 141 -6.88 -15.30 7.62
N TYR A 142 -7.49 -14.17 7.98
CA TYR A 142 -8.80 -14.13 8.64
C TYR A 142 -9.94 -14.09 7.61
N ASN A 143 -11.15 -14.48 8.06
CA ASN A 143 -12.39 -14.46 7.28
C ASN A 143 -12.37 -15.28 5.97
N ASN A 144 -11.51 -16.30 5.90
CA ASN A 144 -11.34 -17.17 4.73
C ASN A 144 -11.16 -18.63 5.15
N TYR A 145 -11.45 -19.55 4.23
CA TYR A 145 -11.35 -21.00 4.47
C TYR A 145 -9.91 -21.49 4.71
N CYS A 146 -8.91 -20.80 4.26
CA CYS A 146 -7.50 -21.15 4.47
C CYS A 146 -7.04 -21.01 5.92
N ILE A 147 -7.80 -20.34 6.79
CA ILE A 147 -7.50 -20.30 8.24
C ILE A 147 -7.54 -21.69 8.86
N THR A 148 -8.35 -22.60 8.34
CA THR A 148 -8.52 -23.95 8.88
C THR A 148 -7.31 -24.86 8.66
N LEU A 149 -6.42 -24.52 7.73
CA LEU A 149 -5.20 -25.28 7.44
C LEU A 149 -4.10 -25.11 8.50
N PHE A 150 -4.20 -24.08 9.34
CA PHE A 150 -3.21 -23.76 10.38
C PHE A 150 -3.64 -24.18 11.79
N LEU A 151 -4.89 -24.59 12.01
CA LEU A 151 -5.40 -24.97 13.32
C LEU A 151 -4.89 -26.32 13.89
N PRO A 152 -4.42 -27.32 13.10
CA PRO A 152 -3.92 -28.58 13.65
C PRO A 152 -2.61 -28.47 14.43
N TRP A 153 -1.91 -27.35 14.36
CA TRP A 153 -0.58 -27.18 14.99
C TRP A 153 -0.61 -26.48 16.35
N ILE A 154 -1.80 -26.05 16.82
CA ILE A 154 -1.94 -25.32 18.09
C ILE A 154 -2.54 -26.19 19.21
N SER A 155 -2.91 -27.44 18.93
CA SER A 155 -3.42 -28.39 19.90
C SER A 155 -2.43 -29.52 20.18
N GLY A 156 -1.29 -29.15 20.75
CA GLY A 156 -0.30 -30.08 21.28
C GLY A 156 0.28 -29.51 22.56
#